data_2792896942e96ad70e6cb3caaaf03634
#
_entry.id   2792896942e96ad70e6cb3caaaf03634
#
_cell.length_a   1.000
_cell.length_b   1.000
_cell.length_c   1.000
_cell.angle_alpha   90.00
_cell.angle_beta   90.00
_cell.angle_gamma   90.00
#
_symmetry.space_group_name_H-M   'P 1'
#
loop_
_entity.id
_entity.type
_entity.pdbx_description
1 polymer ?
#
loop_
_entity_poly.entity_id
_entity_poly.type
_entity_poly.pdbx_seq_one_letter_code
_entity_poly.pdbx_strand_id
1 'polypeptide(L)'
;ICYIMNKFKKGNLTISSVLFNFINEEVIPGTDVNVDEFWKKFNYAVHELTPINKALIEKREFIQKKIDVWHLANKDKKLNKDEYINFLKSIDYIVEEKDTFQISTQNVDEEIAKIAGPQLVVPIDNARYAINAANARWGSLYDSLYGTDVISEIDGATKSGSYNLIRGNKVIEYAKKFLDKTFPLINKSWKDISKISVVDILLKNKAQLIGYNGTKEDPSSILLKNNNLHVDIIVDSKSKIGSKDNAHISDIVLESAISTIVDNEDSVAA
;
A
#
# COMPACT_ATOMS: atom_id res chain seq x y z
N ILE A 1 6.15 4.01 47.67
CA ILE A 1 4.91 4.78 47.93
C ILE A 1 3.85 4.07 47.12
N CYS A 2 2.99 3.29 47.83
CA CYS A 2 1.88 2.58 47.22
C CYS A 2 0.75 3.62 47.01
N TYR A 3 0.54 4.10 45.79
CA TYR A 3 -0.63 4.90 45.45
C TYR A 3 -1.86 4.01 45.65
N ILE A 4 -2.67 4.27 46.66
CA ILE A 4 -4.03 3.69 46.74
C ILE A 4 -4.83 4.33 45.62
N MET A 5 -4.85 3.67 44.46
CA MET A 5 -5.72 4.10 43.36
C MET A 5 -7.17 3.86 43.79
N ASN A 6 -7.92 4.94 43.97
CA ASN A 6 -9.36 4.84 44.12
C ASN A 6 -9.95 4.12 42.92
N LYS A 7 -10.90 3.23 43.16
CA LYS A 7 -11.54 2.41 42.13
C LYS A 7 -13.05 2.65 42.15
N PHE A 8 -13.63 2.76 40.96
CA PHE A 8 -15.07 2.85 40.80
C PHE A 8 -15.65 1.51 40.31
N LYS A 9 -16.87 1.21 40.75
CA LYS A 9 -17.63 0.06 40.25
C LYS A 9 -18.70 0.51 39.29
N LYS A 10 -18.77 -0.06 38.10
CA LYS A 10 -19.87 0.04 37.13
C LYS A 10 -20.21 -1.37 36.64
N GLY A 11 -21.40 -1.84 37.09
CA GLY A 11 -21.75 -3.26 36.90
C GLY A 11 -20.72 -4.18 37.60
N ASN A 12 -20.18 -5.12 36.86
CA ASN A 12 -19.13 -6.02 37.34
C ASN A 12 -17.70 -5.51 37.11
N LEU A 13 -17.56 -4.35 36.48
CA LEU A 13 -16.24 -3.73 36.26
C LEU A 13 -15.75 -3.04 37.52
N THR A 14 -14.45 -3.18 37.76
CA THR A 14 -13.69 -2.39 38.75
C THR A 14 -12.69 -1.53 37.99
N ILE A 15 -12.90 -0.23 37.94
CA ILE A 15 -12.23 0.72 37.06
C ILE A 15 -11.34 1.64 37.89
N SER A 16 -10.11 1.92 37.44
CA SER A 16 -9.26 2.95 38.03
C SER A 16 -9.97 4.31 37.96
N SER A 17 -9.91 5.10 39.04
CA SER A 17 -10.46 6.45 39.05
C SER A 17 -9.91 7.35 37.93
N VAL A 18 -8.63 7.20 37.61
CA VAL A 18 -7.99 7.97 36.55
C VAL A 18 -8.67 7.68 35.19
N LEU A 19 -8.84 6.39 34.86
CA LEU A 19 -9.52 6.01 33.61
C LEU A 19 -11.00 6.39 33.61
N PHE A 20 -11.67 6.20 34.76
CA PHE A 20 -13.07 6.54 34.86
C PHE A 20 -13.33 8.04 34.65
N ASN A 21 -12.52 8.89 35.29
CA ASN A 21 -12.66 10.36 35.14
C ASN A 21 -12.29 10.80 33.73
N PHE A 22 -11.18 10.29 33.18
CA PHE A 22 -10.76 10.60 31.82
C PHE A 22 -11.88 10.30 30.80
N ILE A 23 -12.48 9.12 30.86
CA ILE A 23 -13.57 8.75 29.94
C ILE A 23 -14.79 9.69 30.13
N ASN A 24 -15.18 9.99 31.39
CA ASN A 24 -16.38 10.78 31.62
C ASN A 24 -16.20 12.28 31.38
N GLU A 25 -14.99 12.80 31.61
CA GLU A 25 -14.74 14.24 31.62
C GLU A 25 -14.09 14.75 30.34
N GLU A 26 -13.33 13.89 29.64
CA GLU A 26 -12.57 14.28 28.46
C GLU A 26 -12.99 13.54 27.17
N VAL A 27 -13.34 12.25 27.24
CA VAL A 27 -13.62 11.46 26.04
C VAL A 27 -15.09 11.58 25.59
N ILE A 28 -16.05 11.44 26.51
CA ILE A 28 -17.49 11.44 26.18
C ILE A 28 -18.06 12.84 25.92
N PRO A 29 -17.65 13.91 26.65
CA PRO A 29 -18.16 15.24 26.38
C PRO A 29 -17.98 15.68 24.93
N GLY A 30 -19.05 16.21 24.33
CA GLY A 30 -19.07 16.62 22.93
C GLY A 30 -19.36 15.47 21.93
N THR A 31 -19.57 14.25 22.41
CA THR A 31 -20.11 13.15 21.62
C THR A 31 -21.60 12.94 21.91
N ASP A 32 -22.31 12.25 21.00
CA ASP A 32 -23.72 11.89 21.22
C ASP A 32 -23.88 10.62 22.10
N VAL A 33 -22.82 10.23 22.84
CA VAL A 33 -22.80 9.01 23.64
C VAL A 33 -23.28 9.28 25.08
N ASN A 34 -24.26 8.51 25.53
CA ASN A 34 -24.69 8.54 26.93
C ASN A 34 -23.70 7.79 27.82
N VAL A 35 -23.24 8.44 28.90
CA VAL A 35 -22.23 7.91 29.83
C VAL A 35 -22.64 6.58 30.47
N ASP A 36 -23.87 6.44 30.95
CA ASP A 36 -24.31 5.21 31.60
C ASP A 36 -24.49 4.08 30.61
N GLU A 37 -24.93 4.37 29.39
CA GLU A 37 -25.05 3.42 28.32
C GLU A 37 -23.65 2.94 27.86
N PHE A 38 -22.66 3.84 27.76
CA PHE A 38 -21.28 3.51 27.50
C PHE A 38 -20.75 2.47 28.49
N TRP A 39 -20.86 2.75 29.80
CA TRP A 39 -20.34 1.82 30.81
C TRP A 39 -21.10 0.49 30.85
N LYS A 40 -22.39 0.50 30.60
CA LYS A 40 -23.18 -0.72 30.47
C LYS A 40 -22.71 -1.59 29.29
N LYS A 41 -22.55 -1.00 28.12
CA LYS A 41 -22.07 -1.71 26.93
C LYS A 41 -20.62 -2.18 27.10
N PHE A 42 -19.78 -1.35 27.68
CA PHE A 42 -18.38 -1.71 27.95
C PHE A 42 -18.28 -2.87 28.95
N ASN A 43 -19.06 -2.83 30.04
CA ASN A 43 -19.14 -3.96 30.98
C ASN A 43 -19.56 -5.26 30.28
N TYR A 44 -20.57 -5.20 29.41
CA TYR A 44 -21.01 -6.36 28.63
C TYR A 44 -19.89 -6.86 27.73
N ALA A 45 -19.28 -5.99 26.93
CA ALA A 45 -18.23 -6.37 26.00
C ALA A 45 -17.03 -7.03 26.71
N VAL A 46 -16.58 -6.47 27.83
CA VAL A 46 -15.46 -7.04 28.61
C VAL A 46 -15.79 -8.45 29.11
N HIS A 47 -17.00 -8.67 29.65
CA HIS A 47 -17.37 -9.95 30.23
C HIS A 47 -17.70 -10.99 29.18
N GLU A 48 -18.20 -10.59 28.02
CA GLU A 48 -18.46 -11.49 26.89
C GLU A 48 -17.18 -11.91 26.20
N LEU A 49 -16.28 -10.95 25.93
CA LEU A 49 -15.08 -11.24 25.12
C LEU A 49 -13.91 -11.81 25.95
N THR A 50 -13.80 -11.49 27.22
CA THR A 50 -12.67 -11.96 28.05
C THR A 50 -12.54 -13.51 28.10
N PRO A 51 -13.60 -14.27 28.31
CA PRO A 51 -13.50 -15.75 28.28
C PRO A 51 -13.05 -16.27 26.92
N ILE A 52 -13.58 -15.68 25.84
CA ILE A 52 -13.21 -16.07 24.47
C ILE A 52 -11.72 -15.80 24.22
N ASN A 53 -11.26 -14.58 24.57
CA ASN A 53 -9.85 -14.22 24.43
C ASN A 53 -8.93 -15.15 25.25
N LYS A 54 -9.29 -15.47 26.50
CA LYS A 54 -8.50 -16.42 27.31
C LYS A 54 -8.40 -17.78 26.64
N ALA A 55 -9.51 -18.32 26.16
CA ALA A 55 -9.51 -19.61 25.46
C ALA A 55 -8.64 -19.59 24.19
N LEU A 56 -8.65 -18.48 23.45
CA LEU A 56 -7.79 -18.31 22.26
C LEU A 56 -6.32 -18.23 22.63
N ILE A 57 -5.97 -17.56 23.72
CA ILE A 57 -4.59 -17.51 24.23
C ILE A 57 -4.12 -18.90 24.64
N GLU A 58 -4.92 -19.65 25.38
CA GLU A 58 -4.62 -21.03 25.77
C GLU A 58 -4.43 -21.94 24.54
N LYS A 59 -5.30 -21.80 23.53
CA LYS A 59 -5.15 -22.51 22.26
C LYS A 59 -3.84 -22.16 21.56
N ARG A 60 -3.47 -20.87 21.49
CA ARG A 60 -2.21 -20.43 20.91
C ARG A 60 -1.01 -21.06 21.62
N GLU A 61 -0.98 -21.01 22.95
CA GLU A 61 0.13 -21.57 23.75
C GLU A 61 0.22 -23.09 23.60
N PHE A 62 -0.91 -23.77 23.52
CA PHE A 62 -0.96 -25.22 23.25
C PHE A 62 -0.35 -25.55 21.89
N ILE A 63 -0.74 -24.83 20.83
CA ILE A 63 -0.20 -25.05 19.49
C ILE A 63 1.30 -24.75 19.45
N GLN A 64 1.74 -23.64 20.06
CA GLN A 64 3.15 -23.27 20.14
C GLN A 64 3.97 -24.38 20.79
N LYS A 65 3.51 -24.89 21.92
CA LYS A 65 4.19 -25.99 22.63
C LYS A 65 4.31 -27.26 21.76
N LYS A 66 3.29 -27.57 20.96
CA LYS A 66 3.33 -28.72 20.04
C LYS A 66 4.39 -28.50 18.94
N ILE A 67 4.47 -27.31 18.40
CA ILE A 67 5.45 -26.93 17.37
C ILE A 67 6.87 -27.02 17.95
N ASP A 68 7.10 -26.48 19.15
CA ASP A 68 8.41 -26.51 19.82
C ASP A 68 8.88 -27.97 20.07
N VAL A 69 7.99 -28.82 20.55
CA VAL A 69 8.28 -30.26 20.78
C VAL A 69 8.65 -30.94 19.46
N TRP A 70 7.93 -30.65 18.38
CA TRP A 70 8.21 -31.23 17.07
C TRP A 70 9.60 -30.79 16.56
N HIS A 71 9.93 -29.51 16.65
CA HIS A 71 11.24 -28.99 16.26
C HIS A 71 12.38 -29.57 17.10
N LEU A 72 12.19 -29.69 18.40
CA LEU A 72 13.20 -30.32 19.29
C LEU A 72 13.45 -31.79 18.90
N ALA A 73 12.40 -32.56 18.60
CA ALA A 73 12.48 -33.96 18.20
C ALA A 73 13.12 -34.17 16.81
N ASN A 74 13.13 -33.13 15.98
CA ASN A 74 13.65 -33.17 14.60
C ASN A 74 14.87 -32.25 14.38
N LYS A 75 15.49 -31.73 15.44
CA LYS A 75 16.57 -30.75 15.39
C LYS A 75 17.76 -31.16 14.49
N ASP A 76 18.12 -32.46 14.54
CA ASP A 76 19.28 -32.97 13.83
C ASP A 76 18.93 -33.68 12.51
N LYS A 77 17.68 -33.58 12.07
CA LYS A 77 17.19 -34.19 10.83
C LYS A 77 17.05 -33.15 9.73
N LYS A 78 17.26 -33.57 8.49
CA LYS A 78 16.91 -32.72 7.34
C LYS A 78 15.39 -32.52 7.33
N LEU A 79 14.94 -31.26 7.25
CA LEU A 79 13.52 -30.93 7.21
C LEU A 79 12.82 -31.60 6.02
N ASN A 80 11.85 -32.47 6.31
CA ASN A 80 10.89 -32.98 5.32
C ASN A 80 9.67 -32.05 5.34
N LYS A 81 9.49 -31.28 4.27
CA LYS A 81 8.45 -30.28 4.16
C LYS A 81 7.03 -30.89 4.23
N ASP A 82 6.82 -32.02 3.58
CA ASP A 82 5.49 -32.65 3.52
C ASP A 82 5.10 -33.23 4.89
N GLU A 83 6.06 -33.84 5.59
CA GLU A 83 5.84 -34.34 6.94
C GLU A 83 5.52 -33.19 7.90
N TYR A 84 6.23 -32.07 7.78
CA TYR A 84 5.96 -30.89 8.62
C TYR A 84 4.58 -30.26 8.34
N ILE A 85 4.20 -30.16 7.08
CA ILE A 85 2.86 -29.66 6.70
C ILE A 85 1.77 -30.58 7.26
N ASN A 86 1.94 -31.91 7.16
CA ASN A 86 0.99 -32.87 7.72
C ASN A 86 0.89 -32.77 9.24
N PHE A 87 2.02 -32.57 9.91
CA PHE A 87 2.03 -32.30 11.36
C PHE A 87 1.26 -31.02 11.69
N LEU A 88 1.51 -29.90 10.98
CA LEU A 88 0.81 -28.63 11.22
C LEU A 88 -0.70 -28.73 10.99
N LYS A 89 -1.14 -29.51 10.00
CA LYS A 89 -2.55 -29.84 9.79
C LYS A 89 -3.13 -30.66 10.94
N SER A 90 -2.37 -31.63 11.45
CA SER A 90 -2.83 -32.51 12.54
C SER A 90 -3.06 -31.81 13.88
N ILE A 91 -2.49 -30.63 14.07
CA ILE A 91 -2.66 -29.80 15.27
C ILE A 91 -3.57 -28.57 15.03
N ASP A 92 -4.27 -28.52 13.90
CA ASP A 92 -5.14 -27.40 13.49
C ASP A 92 -4.43 -26.04 13.37
N TYR A 93 -3.10 -26.05 13.13
CA TYR A 93 -2.37 -24.83 12.80
C TYR A 93 -2.64 -24.42 11.35
N ILE A 94 -2.57 -25.35 10.42
CA ILE A 94 -3.02 -25.16 9.04
C ILE A 94 -4.45 -25.71 8.97
N VAL A 95 -5.39 -24.81 8.73
CA VAL A 95 -6.80 -25.13 8.52
C VAL A 95 -7.11 -25.29 7.03
N GLU A 96 -8.20 -25.98 6.72
CA GLU A 96 -8.66 -26.09 5.33
C GLU A 96 -9.04 -24.72 4.76
N GLU A 97 -8.69 -24.52 3.50
CA GLU A 97 -9.09 -23.35 2.76
C GLU A 97 -10.61 -23.36 2.57
N LYS A 98 -11.25 -22.23 2.87
CA LYS A 98 -12.69 -22.10 2.69
C LYS A 98 -13.04 -21.97 1.21
N ASP A 99 -14.27 -22.31 0.88
CA ASP A 99 -14.83 -22.05 -0.46
C ASP A 99 -14.68 -20.59 -0.86
N THR A 100 -14.57 -20.37 -2.16
CA THR A 100 -14.48 -19.03 -2.72
C THR A 100 -15.67 -18.17 -2.25
N PHE A 101 -15.39 -17.03 -1.70
CA PHE A 101 -16.42 -16.07 -1.28
C PHE A 101 -16.16 -14.71 -1.91
N GLN A 102 -17.21 -13.91 -2.04
CA GLN A 102 -17.12 -12.52 -2.47
C GLN A 102 -17.38 -11.60 -1.28
N ILE A 103 -16.56 -10.57 -1.18
CA ILE A 103 -16.78 -9.50 -0.21
C ILE A 103 -17.80 -8.54 -0.82
N SER A 104 -18.91 -8.30 -0.12
CA SER A 104 -19.88 -7.28 -0.46
C SER A 104 -19.73 -6.10 0.51
N THR A 105 -19.40 -4.95 -0.04
CA THR A 105 -19.28 -3.70 0.71
C THR A 105 -20.22 -2.65 0.09
N GLN A 106 -20.70 -1.72 0.92
CA GLN A 106 -21.53 -0.60 0.50
C GLN A 106 -20.93 0.71 1.00
N ASN A 107 -21.08 1.78 0.22
CA ASN A 107 -20.62 3.12 0.58
C ASN A 107 -19.12 3.21 0.88
N VAL A 108 -18.31 2.45 0.14
CA VAL A 108 -16.86 2.48 0.24
C VAL A 108 -16.32 3.22 -0.98
N ASP A 109 -15.36 4.12 -0.75
CA ASP A 109 -14.70 4.88 -1.81
C ASP A 109 -14.06 3.94 -2.83
N GLU A 110 -14.11 4.31 -4.11
CA GLU A 110 -13.61 3.46 -5.20
C GLU A 110 -12.11 3.17 -5.08
N GLU A 111 -11.33 4.12 -4.56
CA GLU A 111 -9.91 3.98 -4.28
C GLU A 111 -9.60 2.84 -3.30
N ILE A 112 -10.54 2.50 -2.42
CA ILE A 112 -10.39 1.42 -1.44
C ILE A 112 -10.99 0.12 -1.96
N ALA A 113 -12.18 0.20 -2.58
CA ALA A 113 -12.96 -1.00 -2.90
C ALA A 113 -12.72 -1.56 -4.30
N LYS A 114 -12.31 -0.73 -5.28
CA LYS A 114 -12.31 -1.10 -6.71
C LYS A 114 -11.00 -0.84 -7.43
N ILE A 115 -10.24 0.18 -7.03
CA ILE A 115 -9.01 0.56 -7.73
C ILE A 115 -7.84 -0.19 -7.11
N ALA A 116 -7.25 -1.12 -7.87
CA ALA A 116 -6.04 -1.83 -7.48
C ALA A 116 -4.82 -0.93 -7.70
N GLY A 117 -4.47 -0.12 -6.71
CA GLY A 117 -3.33 0.80 -6.75
C GLY A 117 -2.58 0.84 -5.43
N PRO A 118 -1.38 1.44 -5.41
CA PRO A 118 -0.57 1.56 -4.21
C PRO A 118 -1.28 2.38 -3.13
N GLN A 119 -1.17 1.93 -1.90
CA GLN A 119 -1.66 2.61 -0.70
C GLN A 119 -0.47 2.86 0.23
N LEU A 120 -0.42 4.05 0.85
CA LEU A 120 0.59 4.39 1.84
C LEU A 120 -0.03 4.38 3.23
N VAL A 121 0.72 3.87 4.21
CA VAL A 121 0.37 3.96 5.63
C VAL A 121 1.38 4.87 6.30
N VAL A 122 0.92 5.87 7.05
CA VAL A 122 1.78 6.88 7.67
C VAL A 122 1.36 7.14 9.12
N PRO A 123 2.31 7.46 10.02
CA PRO A 123 2.00 7.77 11.40
C PRO A 123 1.25 9.11 11.52
N ILE A 124 0.23 9.13 12.37
CA ILE A 124 -0.59 10.33 12.62
C ILE A 124 0.18 11.46 13.33
N ASP A 125 1.16 11.12 14.13
CA ASP A 125 1.94 12.03 14.95
C ASP A 125 3.06 12.76 14.19
N ASN A 126 3.33 12.39 12.92
CA ASN A 126 4.34 13.01 12.08
C ASN A 126 3.72 13.75 10.89
N ALA A 127 3.36 15.01 11.10
CA ALA A 127 2.72 15.84 10.09
C ALA A 127 3.56 15.96 8.79
N ARG A 128 4.88 16.08 8.88
CA ARG A 128 5.75 16.17 7.71
C ARG A 128 5.73 14.86 6.90
N TYR A 129 5.73 13.73 7.57
CA TYR A 129 5.64 12.43 6.93
C TYR A 129 4.30 12.27 6.20
N ALA A 130 3.20 12.63 6.87
CA ALA A 130 1.86 12.58 6.29
C ALA A 130 1.72 13.51 5.05
N ILE A 131 2.25 14.74 5.12
CA ILE A 131 2.24 15.68 3.99
C ILE A 131 3.07 15.13 2.82
N ASN A 132 4.25 14.57 3.08
CA ASN A 132 5.08 13.98 2.03
C ASN A 132 4.38 12.78 1.37
N ALA A 133 3.71 11.95 2.14
CA ALA A 133 2.92 10.82 1.62
C ALA A 133 1.73 11.30 0.77
N ALA A 134 1.02 12.33 1.19
CA ALA A 134 -0.05 12.94 0.39
C ALA A 134 0.47 13.51 -0.94
N ASN A 135 1.66 14.12 -0.94
CA ASN A 135 2.32 14.61 -2.14
C ASN A 135 2.87 13.49 -3.04
N ALA A 136 3.01 12.28 -2.54
CA ALA A 136 3.44 11.11 -3.32
C ALA A 136 2.34 10.52 -4.21
N ARG A 137 1.17 11.18 -4.33
CA ARG A 137 0.09 10.77 -5.25
C ARG A 137 0.60 10.53 -6.67
N TRP A 138 1.46 11.40 -7.14
CA TRP A 138 2.09 11.31 -8.44
C TRP A 138 3.58 11.12 -8.30
N GLY A 139 4.14 10.14 -9.03
CA GLY A 139 5.55 9.82 -8.98
C GLY A 139 6.16 9.65 -10.36
N SER A 140 7.38 10.13 -10.54
CA SER A 140 8.16 9.94 -11.75
C SER A 140 8.59 8.50 -11.91
N LEU A 141 8.21 7.88 -13.03
CA LEU A 141 8.70 6.55 -13.40
C LEU A 141 10.20 6.61 -13.74
N TYR A 142 10.64 7.69 -14.40
CA TYR A 142 12.04 7.85 -14.78
C TYR A 142 12.96 7.96 -13.57
N ASP A 143 12.60 8.77 -12.59
CA ASP A 143 13.37 8.89 -11.35
C ASP A 143 13.39 7.58 -10.57
N SER A 144 12.25 6.90 -10.49
CA SER A 144 12.15 5.60 -9.82
C SER A 144 13.03 4.55 -10.49
N LEU A 145 13.03 4.46 -11.81
CA LEU A 145 13.88 3.54 -12.56
C LEU A 145 15.36 3.91 -12.45
N TYR A 146 15.68 5.21 -12.49
CA TYR A 146 17.06 5.69 -12.42
C TYR A 146 17.66 5.48 -11.04
N GLY A 147 16.91 5.72 -9.98
CA GLY A 147 17.38 5.71 -8.59
C GLY A 147 17.42 4.33 -7.92
N THR A 148 16.71 3.33 -8.47
CA THR A 148 16.58 1.99 -7.86
C THR A 148 17.44 0.93 -8.57
N ASP A 149 17.36 -0.31 -8.11
CA ASP A 149 18.06 -1.48 -8.68
C ASP A 149 17.29 -2.16 -9.82
N VAL A 150 16.13 -1.66 -10.22
CA VAL A 150 15.37 -2.16 -11.39
C VAL A 150 16.21 -2.07 -12.67
N ILE A 151 16.96 -0.98 -12.84
CA ILE A 151 17.98 -0.87 -13.87
C ILE A 151 19.33 -1.28 -13.28
N SER A 152 19.86 -2.42 -13.72
CA SER A 152 21.18 -2.92 -13.30
C SER A 152 22.30 -1.91 -13.60
N GLU A 153 23.32 -1.86 -12.74
CA GLU A 153 24.51 -1.01 -12.90
C GLU A 153 25.58 -1.61 -13.80
N ILE A 154 25.36 -2.80 -14.36
CA ILE A 154 26.30 -3.44 -15.30
C ILE A 154 26.45 -2.63 -16.60
N ASP A 155 27.51 -2.90 -17.35
CA ASP A 155 27.82 -2.28 -18.64
C ASP A 155 27.93 -0.75 -18.57
N GLY A 156 28.47 -0.23 -17.49
CA GLY A 156 28.68 1.21 -17.30
C GLY A 156 27.44 2.01 -16.90
N ALA A 157 26.32 1.36 -16.57
CA ALA A 157 25.06 2.01 -16.19
C ALA A 157 25.00 2.34 -14.68
N THR A 158 26.08 2.85 -14.08
CA THR A 158 26.16 3.21 -12.67
C THR A 158 25.22 4.38 -12.33
N LYS A 159 24.66 4.39 -11.11
CA LYS A 159 23.78 5.46 -10.60
C LYS A 159 24.50 6.51 -9.75
N SER A 160 25.77 6.28 -9.40
CA SER A 160 26.59 7.20 -8.62
C SER A 160 27.18 8.32 -9.45
N GLY A 161 27.39 9.49 -8.85
CA GLY A 161 28.02 10.65 -9.48
C GLY A 161 27.05 11.54 -10.30
N SER A 162 27.54 12.07 -11.42
CA SER A 162 26.73 12.88 -12.33
C SER A 162 25.80 12.00 -13.17
N TYR A 163 24.81 12.63 -13.84
CA TYR A 163 23.89 11.91 -14.71
C TYR A 163 24.60 11.04 -15.72
N ASN A 164 24.29 9.74 -15.70
CA ASN A 164 24.86 8.72 -16.56
C ASN A 164 23.95 8.49 -17.79
N LEU A 165 24.44 8.86 -18.97
CA LEU A 165 23.68 8.74 -20.22
C LEU A 165 23.34 7.27 -20.58
N ILE A 166 24.26 6.32 -20.29
CA ILE A 166 24.02 4.90 -20.56
C ILE A 166 22.84 4.41 -19.71
N ARG A 167 22.82 4.78 -18.43
CA ARG A 167 21.72 4.46 -17.54
C ARG A 167 20.42 5.14 -17.97
N GLY A 168 20.47 6.44 -18.31
CA GLY A 168 19.32 7.18 -18.82
C GLY A 168 18.69 6.55 -20.05
N ASN A 169 19.49 6.08 -21.00
CA ASN A 169 19.00 5.36 -22.19
C ASN A 169 18.29 4.04 -21.82
N LYS A 170 18.82 3.27 -20.85
CA LYS A 170 18.16 2.05 -20.33
C LYS A 170 16.83 2.39 -19.66
N VAL A 171 16.73 3.51 -18.94
CA VAL A 171 15.47 4.00 -18.33
C VAL A 171 14.44 4.32 -19.40
N ILE A 172 14.81 5.10 -20.42
CA ILE A 172 13.93 5.45 -21.55
C ILE A 172 13.45 4.17 -22.27
N GLU A 173 14.34 3.23 -22.52
CA GLU A 173 13.96 1.96 -23.17
C GLU A 173 13.00 1.15 -22.32
N TYR A 174 13.24 1.05 -21.02
CA TYR A 174 12.34 0.35 -20.09
C TYR A 174 10.95 1.02 -20.07
N ALA A 175 10.90 2.33 -19.95
CA ALA A 175 9.67 3.10 -19.93
C ALA A 175 8.87 2.96 -21.24
N LYS A 176 9.52 2.95 -22.39
CA LYS A 176 8.84 2.68 -23.67
C LYS A 176 8.27 1.27 -23.76
N LYS A 177 8.98 0.26 -23.25
CA LYS A 177 8.43 -1.10 -23.11
C LYS A 177 7.22 -1.17 -22.16
N PHE A 178 7.26 -0.39 -21.07
CA PHE A 178 6.10 -0.24 -20.19
C PHE A 178 4.90 0.35 -20.92
N LEU A 179 5.09 1.41 -21.72
CA LEU A 179 4.03 2.00 -22.54
C LEU A 179 3.51 1.02 -23.58
N ASP A 180 4.37 0.25 -24.27
CA ASP A 180 3.95 -0.77 -25.25
C ASP A 180 3.06 -1.84 -24.63
N LYS A 181 3.35 -2.23 -23.38
CA LYS A 181 2.57 -3.23 -22.63
C LYS A 181 1.24 -2.67 -22.14
N THR A 182 1.23 -1.43 -21.64
CA THR A 182 0.09 -0.82 -20.93
C THR A 182 -0.83 -0.05 -21.86
N PHE A 183 -0.27 0.64 -22.85
CA PHE A 183 -0.94 1.48 -23.84
C PHE A 183 -0.51 1.13 -25.26
N PRO A 184 -0.77 -0.10 -25.71
CA PRO A 184 -0.30 -0.55 -27.03
C PRO A 184 -0.85 0.29 -28.17
N LEU A 185 0.02 0.60 -29.12
CA LEU A 185 -0.32 1.31 -30.34
C LEU A 185 -0.73 0.33 -31.46
N ILE A 186 -1.49 0.83 -32.43
CA ILE A 186 -1.83 0.07 -33.64
C ILE A 186 -0.62 0.01 -34.55
N ASN A 187 -0.09 -1.20 -34.80
CA ASN A 187 1.00 -1.48 -35.74
C ASN A 187 2.33 -0.70 -35.51
N LYS A 188 2.53 -0.16 -34.32
CA LYS A 188 3.75 0.58 -33.94
C LYS A 188 4.09 0.31 -32.47
N SER A 189 5.36 0.55 -32.13
CA SER A 189 5.84 0.63 -30.76
C SER A 189 6.02 2.09 -30.34
N TRP A 190 5.92 2.40 -29.05
CA TRP A 190 6.30 3.70 -28.52
C TRP A 190 7.76 4.05 -28.79
N LYS A 191 8.59 3.06 -29.06
CA LYS A 191 9.97 3.24 -29.48
C LYS A 191 10.10 3.89 -30.87
N ASP A 192 9.12 3.66 -31.75
CA ASP A 192 9.12 4.12 -33.13
C ASP A 192 8.50 5.52 -33.29
N ILE A 193 7.99 6.10 -32.18
CA ILE A 193 7.40 7.44 -32.19
C ILE A 193 8.51 8.49 -32.19
N SER A 194 8.48 9.39 -33.16
CA SER A 194 9.41 10.52 -33.28
C SER A 194 8.80 11.86 -32.90
N LYS A 195 7.47 11.94 -32.82
CA LYS A 195 6.73 13.10 -32.33
C LYS A 195 5.46 12.62 -31.66
N ILE A 196 5.20 13.17 -30.47
CA ILE A 196 3.93 12.94 -29.79
C ILE A 196 2.89 13.95 -30.29
N SER A 197 1.78 13.42 -30.77
CA SER A 197 0.60 14.19 -31.12
C SER A 197 -0.61 13.35 -30.79
N VAL A 198 -1.68 13.98 -30.30
CA VAL A 198 -2.93 13.28 -29.97
C VAL A 198 -3.58 12.67 -31.21
N VAL A 199 -3.30 13.24 -32.39
CA VAL A 199 -3.80 12.77 -33.68
C VAL A 199 -3.04 11.53 -34.17
N ASP A 200 -1.71 11.48 -33.93
CA ASP A 200 -0.82 10.44 -34.45
C ASP A 200 -0.66 9.25 -33.51
N ILE A 201 -0.98 9.41 -32.24
CA ILE A 201 -1.00 8.32 -31.27
C ILE A 201 -2.25 7.46 -31.48
N LEU A 202 -2.08 6.39 -32.23
CA LEU A 202 -3.12 5.42 -32.51
C LEU A 202 -3.15 4.33 -31.45
N LEU A 203 -3.75 4.60 -30.29
CA LEU A 203 -3.98 3.61 -29.25
C LEU A 203 -4.88 2.49 -29.75
N LYS A 204 -4.54 1.23 -29.46
CA LYS A 204 -5.44 0.09 -29.71
C LYS A 204 -6.75 0.24 -28.97
N ASN A 205 -6.73 0.73 -27.74
CA ASN A 205 -7.90 1.10 -26.98
C ASN A 205 -8.00 2.62 -26.83
N LYS A 206 -8.81 3.25 -27.65
CA LYS A 206 -9.00 4.71 -27.66
C LYS A 206 -9.57 5.26 -26.34
N ALA A 207 -10.29 4.44 -25.56
CA ALA A 207 -10.84 4.85 -24.27
C ALA A 207 -9.75 5.08 -23.20
N GLN A 208 -8.52 4.67 -23.47
CA GLN A 208 -7.39 4.94 -22.58
C GLN A 208 -6.91 6.40 -22.65
N LEU A 209 -7.24 7.16 -23.69
CA LEU A 209 -6.92 8.58 -23.77
C LEU A 209 -7.94 9.40 -22.96
N ILE A 210 -7.51 10.04 -21.90
CA ILE A 210 -8.35 10.84 -21.01
C ILE A 210 -8.29 12.32 -21.35
N GLY A 211 -7.10 12.83 -21.69
CA GLY A 211 -6.91 14.24 -22.00
C GLY A 211 -5.48 14.58 -22.39
N TYR A 212 -5.24 15.85 -22.60
CA TYR A 212 -3.91 16.38 -22.93
C TYR A 212 -3.83 17.86 -22.54
N ASN A 213 -2.61 18.35 -22.35
CA ASN A 213 -2.30 19.76 -22.19
C ASN A 213 -1.60 20.29 -23.46
N GLY A 214 -1.86 21.53 -23.84
CA GLY A 214 -1.34 22.11 -25.09
C GLY A 214 -2.31 21.94 -26.26
N THR A 215 -1.80 21.73 -27.46
CA THR A 215 -2.63 21.47 -28.67
C THR A 215 -2.64 19.99 -29.02
N LYS A 216 -3.55 19.58 -29.89
CA LYS A 216 -3.60 18.19 -30.36
C LYS A 216 -2.35 17.77 -31.12
N GLU A 217 -1.79 18.71 -31.88
CA GLU A 217 -0.63 18.52 -32.74
C GLU A 217 0.70 18.64 -31.97
N ASP A 218 0.67 19.38 -30.84
CA ASP A 218 1.86 19.65 -30.00
C ASP A 218 1.49 19.70 -28.52
N PRO A 219 1.16 18.56 -27.93
CA PRO A 219 0.82 18.47 -26.52
C PRO A 219 2.07 18.57 -25.63
N SER A 220 1.98 19.30 -24.52
CA SER A 220 3.00 19.29 -23.46
C SER A 220 2.86 18.12 -22.52
N SER A 221 1.67 17.51 -22.44
CA SER A 221 1.45 16.20 -21.81
C SER A 221 0.22 15.49 -22.35
N ILE A 222 0.18 14.18 -22.19
CA ILE A 222 -0.95 13.31 -22.53
C ILE A 222 -1.31 12.43 -21.35
N LEU A 223 -2.54 12.55 -20.87
CA LEU A 223 -3.09 11.76 -19.79
C LEU A 223 -3.75 10.51 -20.34
N LEU A 224 -3.23 9.37 -19.95
CA LEU A 224 -3.76 8.04 -20.28
C LEU A 224 -4.30 7.36 -19.01
N LYS A 225 -5.18 6.34 -19.21
CA LYS A 225 -5.75 5.57 -18.10
C LYS A 225 -5.74 4.07 -18.41
N ASN A 226 -5.29 3.27 -17.45
CA ASN A 226 -5.35 1.82 -17.52
C ASN A 226 -5.66 1.24 -16.14
N ASN A 227 -6.56 0.25 -16.04
CA ASN A 227 -7.00 -0.35 -14.77
C ASN A 227 -7.42 0.69 -13.70
N ASN A 228 -8.08 1.76 -14.14
CA ASN A 228 -8.47 2.92 -13.34
C ASN A 228 -7.32 3.78 -12.79
N LEU A 229 -6.07 3.50 -13.14
CA LEU A 229 -4.90 4.29 -12.79
C LEU A 229 -4.50 5.21 -13.95
N HIS A 230 -4.15 6.45 -13.62
CA HIS A 230 -3.72 7.43 -14.60
C HIS A 230 -2.21 7.42 -14.79
N VAL A 231 -1.80 7.72 -16.00
CA VAL A 231 -0.42 7.88 -16.42
C VAL A 231 -0.32 9.14 -17.26
N ASP A 232 0.50 10.10 -16.85
CA ASP A 232 0.74 11.34 -17.56
C ASP A 232 2.10 11.29 -18.28
N ILE A 233 2.10 11.34 -19.60
CA ILE A 233 3.31 11.37 -20.42
C ILE A 233 3.69 12.83 -20.63
N ILE A 234 4.78 13.26 -20.04
CA ILE A 234 5.28 14.65 -20.14
C ILE A 234 6.19 14.78 -21.36
N VAL A 235 5.91 15.79 -22.19
CA VAL A 235 6.66 16.07 -23.43
C VAL A 235 7.37 17.42 -23.30
N ASP A 236 8.69 17.40 -23.33
CA ASP A 236 9.52 18.60 -23.30
C ASP A 236 10.86 18.39 -24.02
N SER A 237 10.95 18.91 -25.23
CA SER A 237 12.18 18.84 -26.07
C SER A 237 13.38 19.61 -25.51
N LYS A 238 13.13 20.55 -24.56
CA LYS A 238 14.20 21.37 -23.96
C LYS A 238 14.76 20.76 -22.70
N SER A 239 14.07 19.79 -22.11
CA SER A 239 14.54 19.12 -20.90
C SER A 239 15.79 18.27 -21.17
N LYS A 240 16.57 18.01 -20.11
CA LYS A 240 17.79 17.19 -20.20
C LYS A 240 17.54 15.79 -20.74
N ILE A 241 16.39 15.21 -20.42
CA ILE A 241 16.00 13.85 -20.83
C ILE A 241 15.25 13.90 -22.16
N GLY A 242 14.22 14.73 -22.30
CA GLY A 242 13.43 14.81 -23.52
C GLY A 242 14.22 15.25 -24.76
N SER A 243 15.31 16.02 -24.58
CA SER A 243 16.24 16.31 -25.68
C SER A 243 17.01 15.09 -26.21
N LYS A 244 16.99 13.96 -25.48
CA LYS A 244 17.64 12.70 -25.85
C LYS A 244 16.65 11.64 -26.32
N ASP A 245 15.37 11.86 -26.14
CA ASP A 245 14.32 10.96 -26.64
C ASP A 245 13.76 11.48 -27.97
N ASN A 246 13.64 10.59 -28.95
CA ASN A 246 13.12 10.93 -30.29
C ASN A 246 11.70 11.54 -30.24
N ALA A 247 10.87 11.09 -29.30
CA ALA A 247 9.52 11.59 -29.10
C ALA A 247 9.43 12.76 -28.11
N HIS A 248 10.58 13.21 -27.60
CA HIS A 248 10.72 14.26 -26.59
C HIS A 248 10.00 13.97 -25.26
N ILE A 249 9.79 12.69 -24.92
CA ILE A 249 9.27 12.30 -23.62
C ILE A 249 10.32 12.66 -22.58
N SER A 250 9.96 13.55 -21.66
CA SER A 250 10.84 13.99 -20.57
C SER A 250 10.61 13.22 -19.29
N ASP A 251 9.39 12.71 -19.08
CA ASP A 251 9.01 11.85 -17.96
C ASP A 251 7.69 11.11 -18.24
N ILE A 252 7.44 10.08 -17.46
CA ILE A 252 6.17 9.37 -17.35
C ILE A 252 5.79 9.40 -15.87
N VAL A 253 4.71 10.11 -15.55
CA VAL A 253 4.26 10.29 -14.18
C VAL A 253 3.08 9.36 -13.91
N LEU A 254 3.19 8.56 -12.84
CA LEU A 254 2.20 7.56 -12.47
C LEU A 254 1.44 7.96 -11.21
N GLU A 255 0.20 7.52 -11.08
CA GLU A 255 -0.47 7.49 -9.78
C GLU A 255 0.22 6.46 -8.89
N SER A 256 1.16 6.92 -8.07
CA SER A 256 2.03 6.09 -7.24
C SER A 256 1.52 5.88 -5.82
N ALA A 257 0.52 6.68 -5.37
CA ALA A 257 -0.19 6.50 -4.11
C ALA A 257 -1.66 6.92 -4.27
N ILE A 258 -2.56 5.94 -4.36
CA ILE A 258 -4.00 6.19 -4.57
C ILE A 258 -4.64 6.72 -3.30
N SER A 259 -4.28 6.17 -2.16
CA SER A 259 -4.74 6.59 -0.84
C SER A 259 -3.60 6.64 0.15
N THR A 260 -3.73 7.52 1.14
CA THR A 260 -2.84 7.60 2.29
C THR A 260 -3.67 7.29 3.54
N ILE A 261 -3.34 6.20 4.21
CA ILE A 261 -3.97 5.78 5.45
C ILE A 261 -3.15 6.39 6.59
N VAL A 262 -3.81 7.16 7.43
CA VAL A 262 -3.18 7.73 8.63
C VAL A 262 -3.46 6.80 9.79
N ASP A 263 -2.42 6.28 10.44
CA ASP A 263 -2.51 5.28 11.48
C ASP A 263 -1.65 5.65 12.68
N ASN A 264 -1.77 4.88 13.77
CA ASN A 264 -0.92 5.04 14.94
C ASN A 264 0.52 4.64 14.62
N GLU A 265 1.47 5.17 15.38
CA GLU A 265 2.90 4.98 15.14
C GLU A 265 3.32 3.51 15.08
N ASP A 266 2.73 2.66 15.87
CA ASP A 266 3.09 1.23 15.99
C ASP A 266 2.93 0.44 14.69
N SER A 267 2.02 0.85 13.81
CA SER A 267 1.81 0.18 12.51
C SER A 267 2.98 0.39 11.53
N VAL A 268 3.80 1.40 11.77
CA VAL A 268 4.93 1.81 10.91
C VAL A 268 6.27 1.39 11.49
N ALA A 269 6.33 1.09 12.77
CA ALA A 269 7.55 0.67 13.49
C ALA A 269 7.82 -0.84 13.43
N ALA A 270 6.94 -1.63 12.81
CA ALA A 270 7.05 -3.09 12.74
C ALA A 270 8.00 -3.57 11.63
#